data_15febd83f7fbcf21316ac5a4f0e7f50d
#
_entry.id   15febd83f7fbcf21316ac5a4f0e7f50d
#
_cell.length_a   1.000
_cell.length_b   1.000
_cell.length_c   1.000
_cell.angle_alpha   90.00
_cell.angle_beta   90.00
_cell.angle_gamma   90.00
#
_symmetry.space_group_name_H-M   'P 1'
#
loop_
_entity.id
_entity.type
_entity.pdbx_description
1 polymer ?
#
loop_
_entity_poly.entity_id
_entity_poly.type
_entity_poly.pdbx_seq_one_letter_code
_entity_poly.pdbx_strand_id
1 'polypeptide(L)'
;AIKPGAYEFEVAAAGEAICRKNGAHSFAYSCIVGSGARAKAVVPTATNRQMQDGELVMIGIAPRINGYAGTFGDTIPGNGVLTQRQKDLLNHMRETLRLTKDMLKPGMRGIEIDVPGRKYYEKHGLADYIVCPFAHSIGLMEAEAPFFGPNGDFELVPGMAVMVDVSFFGHPELHGGRIETGYIITETGCEPMSPKLDKYFMTAL
;
A
#
# COMPACT_ATOMS: atom_id res chain seq x y z
N ALA A 1 -18.48 -3.77 -3.56
CA ALA A 1 -18.85 -3.23 -2.25
C ALA A 1 -18.64 -1.71 -2.19
N ILE A 2 -17.56 -1.20 -2.79
CA ILE A 2 -17.25 0.24 -2.80
C ILE A 2 -18.19 0.97 -3.74
N LYS A 3 -19.02 1.87 -3.19
CA LYS A 3 -19.96 2.74 -3.93
C LYS A 3 -20.48 3.85 -3.01
N PRO A 4 -20.95 4.99 -3.54
CA PRO A 4 -21.59 6.02 -2.73
C PRO A 4 -22.75 5.46 -1.91
N GLY A 5 -22.87 5.88 -0.66
CA GLY A 5 -23.88 5.41 0.29
C GLY A 5 -23.56 4.09 1.00
N ALA A 6 -22.60 3.29 0.53
CA ALA A 6 -22.15 2.11 1.27
C ALA A 6 -21.35 2.51 2.51
N TYR A 7 -21.41 1.68 3.55
CA TYR A 7 -20.61 1.88 4.76
C TYR A 7 -19.21 1.29 4.63
N GLU A 8 -18.23 1.89 5.30
CA GLU A 8 -16.86 1.36 5.32
C GLU A 8 -16.80 -0.09 5.83
N PHE A 9 -17.57 -0.44 6.87
CA PHE A 9 -17.62 -1.81 7.40
C PHE A 9 -18.16 -2.84 6.40
N GLU A 10 -19.03 -2.45 5.45
CA GLU A 10 -19.52 -3.36 4.42
C GLU A 10 -18.41 -3.74 3.43
N VAL A 11 -17.51 -2.79 3.13
CA VAL A 11 -16.33 -3.04 2.30
C VAL A 11 -15.36 -3.98 3.01
N ALA A 12 -15.07 -3.71 4.30
CA ALA A 12 -14.23 -4.57 5.11
C ALA A 12 -14.78 -6.00 5.17
N ALA A 13 -16.06 -6.16 5.49
CA ALA A 13 -16.73 -7.46 5.56
C ALA A 13 -16.66 -8.22 4.23
N ALA A 14 -16.84 -7.53 3.09
CA ALA A 14 -16.75 -8.15 1.77
C ALA A 14 -15.34 -8.65 1.47
N GLY A 15 -14.30 -7.88 1.79
CA GLY A 15 -12.89 -8.27 1.62
C GLY A 15 -12.51 -9.44 2.53
N GLU A 16 -12.85 -9.36 3.80
CA GLU A 16 -12.56 -10.41 4.79
C GLU A 16 -13.27 -11.72 4.46
N ALA A 17 -14.52 -11.67 3.99
CA ALA A 17 -15.25 -12.87 3.59
C ALA A 17 -14.56 -13.62 2.44
N ILE A 18 -14.02 -12.89 1.45
CA ILE A 18 -13.26 -13.46 0.34
C ILE A 18 -11.97 -14.10 0.85
N CYS A 19 -11.22 -13.41 1.72
CA CYS A 19 -9.99 -13.95 2.31
C CYS A 19 -10.25 -15.24 3.09
N ARG A 20 -11.27 -15.26 3.96
CA ARG A 20 -11.64 -16.44 4.74
C ARG A 20 -12.09 -17.60 3.86
N LYS A 21 -12.87 -17.35 2.82
CA LYS A 21 -13.27 -18.36 1.83
C LYS A 21 -12.07 -19.01 1.13
N ASN A 22 -10.97 -18.27 1.01
CA ASN A 22 -9.73 -18.74 0.40
C ASN A 22 -8.67 -19.19 1.42
N GLY A 23 -9.06 -19.48 2.67
CA GLY A 23 -8.21 -20.14 3.66
C GLY A 23 -7.54 -19.23 4.68
N ALA A 24 -7.82 -17.93 4.67
CA ALA A 24 -7.33 -17.06 5.74
C ALA A 24 -8.01 -17.41 7.07
N HIS A 25 -7.22 -17.79 8.08
CA HIS A 25 -7.73 -18.10 9.42
C HIS A 25 -7.77 -16.89 10.35
N SER A 26 -6.97 -15.86 10.06
CA SER A 26 -6.92 -14.60 10.81
C SER A 26 -6.44 -13.45 9.90
N PHE A 27 -6.29 -12.26 10.49
CA PHE A 27 -5.75 -11.08 9.83
C PHE A 27 -4.63 -10.49 10.69
N ALA A 28 -3.64 -9.87 10.05
CA ALA A 28 -2.52 -9.24 10.74
C ALA A 28 -2.92 -7.89 11.37
N TYR A 29 -3.91 -7.21 10.77
CA TYR A 29 -4.59 -6.03 11.30
C TYR A 29 -6.07 -6.04 10.89
N SER A 30 -6.88 -5.22 11.55
CA SER A 30 -8.28 -4.99 11.14
C SER A 30 -8.32 -4.32 9.76
N CYS A 31 -9.19 -4.82 8.88
CA CYS A 31 -9.27 -4.30 7.51
C CYS A 31 -9.32 -2.77 7.49
N ILE A 32 -8.38 -2.17 6.77
CA ILE A 32 -8.31 -0.73 6.55
C ILE A 32 -9.38 -0.37 5.52
N VAL A 33 -10.25 0.56 5.88
CA VAL A 33 -11.12 1.27 4.94
C VAL A 33 -11.24 2.71 5.42
N GLY A 34 -10.58 3.61 4.71
CA GLY A 34 -10.65 5.05 4.98
C GLY A 34 -11.23 5.79 3.79
N SER A 35 -12.45 6.29 3.91
CA SER A 35 -13.10 7.07 2.86
C SER A 35 -12.99 8.57 3.11
N GLY A 36 -12.74 9.36 2.07
CA GLY A 36 -12.62 10.81 2.14
C GLY A 36 -11.63 11.27 3.22
N ALA A 37 -12.06 12.15 4.12
CA ALA A 37 -11.20 12.71 5.16
C ALA A 37 -10.60 11.69 6.14
N ARG A 38 -11.18 10.50 6.27
CA ARG A 38 -10.63 9.43 7.12
C ARG A 38 -9.36 8.79 6.55
N ALA A 39 -9.14 8.90 5.23
CA ALA A 39 -7.90 8.45 4.60
C ALA A 39 -6.65 9.25 5.03
N LYS A 40 -6.79 10.31 5.85
CA LYS A 40 -5.65 11.00 6.49
C LYS A 40 -4.92 10.13 7.52
N ALA A 41 -5.59 9.14 8.09
CA ALA A 41 -4.99 8.22 9.03
C ALA A 41 -4.20 7.14 8.29
N VAL A 42 -3.06 6.72 8.86
CA VAL A 42 -2.20 5.67 8.26
C VAL A 42 -2.92 4.32 8.24
N VAL A 43 -3.65 4.00 9.32
CA VAL A 43 -4.36 2.71 9.49
C VAL A 43 -5.81 3.00 9.94
N PRO A 44 -6.66 3.59 9.08
CA PRO A 44 -8.07 3.83 9.43
C PRO A 44 -8.85 2.52 9.38
N THR A 45 -9.19 1.96 10.52
CA THR A 45 -10.11 0.83 10.58
C THR A 45 -11.50 1.23 10.07
N ALA A 46 -12.17 0.30 9.41
CA ALA A 46 -13.52 0.51 8.88
C ALA A 46 -14.52 0.91 9.97
N THR A 47 -15.38 1.87 9.66
CA THR A 47 -16.41 2.39 10.56
C THR A 47 -17.80 2.37 9.93
N ASN A 48 -18.78 2.96 10.62
CA ASN A 48 -20.12 3.19 10.11
C ASN A 48 -20.25 4.50 9.28
N ARG A 49 -19.13 5.05 8.78
CA ARG A 49 -19.18 6.17 7.86
C ARG A 49 -19.68 5.71 6.50
N GLN A 50 -20.62 6.44 5.91
CA GLN A 50 -21.04 6.26 4.53
C GLN A 50 -20.10 6.99 3.58
N MET A 51 -19.68 6.30 2.51
CA MET A 51 -18.87 6.88 1.44
C MET A 51 -19.70 7.90 0.65
N GLN A 52 -19.07 9.01 0.31
CA GLN A 52 -19.70 10.06 -0.49
C GLN A 52 -19.29 9.94 -1.96
N ASP A 53 -20.08 10.52 -2.84
CA ASP A 53 -19.73 10.59 -4.26
C ASP A 53 -18.46 11.40 -4.49
N GLY A 54 -17.61 10.96 -5.43
CA GLY A 54 -16.35 11.61 -5.77
C GLY A 54 -15.19 11.42 -4.78
N GLU A 55 -15.40 10.76 -3.63
CA GLU A 55 -14.32 10.47 -2.69
C GLU A 55 -13.39 9.36 -3.18
N LEU A 56 -12.11 9.45 -2.78
CA LEU A 56 -11.21 8.29 -2.79
C LEU A 56 -11.44 7.44 -1.54
N VAL A 57 -11.31 6.13 -1.71
CA VAL A 57 -11.40 5.14 -0.65
C VAL A 57 -10.09 4.36 -0.60
N MET A 58 -9.34 4.55 0.48
CA MET A 58 -8.15 3.78 0.79
C MET A 58 -8.56 2.47 1.44
N ILE A 59 -8.06 1.36 0.92
CA ILE A 59 -8.28 0.02 1.46
C ILE A 59 -6.94 -0.65 1.76
N GLY A 60 -6.93 -1.51 2.77
CA GLY A 60 -5.82 -2.39 3.10
C GLY A 60 -6.35 -3.65 3.78
N ILE A 61 -5.84 -4.80 3.37
CA ILE A 61 -6.23 -6.08 3.94
C ILE A 61 -5.01 -7.00 4.07
N ALA A 62 -4.84 -7.60 5.24
CA ALA A 62 -3.70 -8.46 5.56
C ALA A 62 -4.14 -9.83 6.10
N PRO A 63 -4.61 -10.76 5.23
CA PRO A 63 -4.95 -12.11 5.64
C PRO A 63 -3.72 -12.89 6.11
N ARG A 64 -3.93 -13.84 7.03
CA ARG A 64 -2.92 -14.83 7.44
C ARG A 64 -3.30 -16.22 7.00
N ILE A 65 -2.33 -16.89 6.36
CA ILE A 65 -2.42 -18.32 5.98
C ILE A 65 -1.20 -19.02 6.57
N ASN A 66 -1.42 -20.09 7.33
CA ASN A 66 -0.36 -20.84 8.01
C ASN A 66 0.56 -19.95 8.89
N GLY A 67 0.01 -18.91 9.49
CA GLY A 67 0.73 -17.95 10.32
C GLY A 67 1.36 -16.78 9.59
N TYR A 68 1.63 -16.88 8.30
CA TYR A 68 2.24 -15.82 7.49
C TYR A 68 1.20 -14.81 7.03
N ALA A 69 1.57 -13.54 7.13
CA ALA A 69 0.79 -12.42 6.64
C ALA A 69 1.04 -12.23 5.13
N GLY A 70 -0.03 -11.92 4.41
CA GLY A 70 0.04 -11.33 3.08
C GLY A 70 -0.74 -10.03 3.12
N THR A 71 -0.21 -8.96 2.56
CA THR A 71 -0.92 -7.68 2.56
C THR A 71 -1.12 -7.13 1.16
N PHE A 72 -2.14 -6.31 1.03
CA PHE A 72 -2.50 -5.60 -0.18
C PHE A 72 -3.15 -4.28 0.22
N GLY A 73 -2.73 -3.21 -0.42
CA GLY A 73 -3.35 -1.89 -0.27
C GLY A 73 -3.66 -1.26 -1.62
N ASP A 74 -4.76 -0.53 -1.70
CA ASP A 74 -5.10 0.26 -2.88
C ASP A 74 -5.92 1.50 -2.49
N THR A 75 -5.97 2.46 -3.41
CA THR A 75 -6.80 3.66 -3.29
C THR A 75 -7.63 3.80 -4.56
N ILE A 76 -8.92 3.67 -4.43
CA ILE A 76 -9.88 3.60 -5.55
C ILE A 76 -10.96 4.67 -5.41
N PRO A 77 -11.55 5.13 -6.54
CA PRO A 77 -12.66 6.08 -6.49
C PRO A 77 -13.93 5.39 -5.98
N GLY A 78 -14.61 6.02 -5.01
CA GLY A 78 -15.83 5.51 -4.41
C GLY A 78 -16.99 5.31 -5.40
N ASN A 79 -17.01 6.07 -6.50
CA ASN A 79 -18.04 5.99 -7.55
C ASN A 79 -17.54 5.34 -8.86
N GLY A 80 -16.32 4.79 -8.87
CA GLY A 80 -15.69 4.18 -10.05
C GLY A 80 -15.10 5.17 -11.06
N VAL A 81 -15.14 6.47 -10.80
CA VAL A 81 -14.66 7.53 -11.71
C VAL A 81 -13.60 8.38 -11.03
N LEU A 82 -12.42 8.47 -11.62
CA LEU A 82 -11.34 9.36 -11.15
C LEU A 82 -11.42 10.72 -11.83
N THR A 83 -11.32 11.78 -11.05
CA THR A 83 -11.00 13.10 -11.57
C THR A 83 -9.56 13.12 -12.10
N GLN A 84 -9.21 14.10 -12.96
CA GLN A 84 -7.84 14.21 -13.48
C GLN A 84 -6.83 14.36 -12.33
N ARG A 85 -7.14 15.19 -11.32
CA ARG A 85 -6.27 15.39 -10.15
C ARG A 85 -6.05 14.12 -9.33
N GLN A 86 -7.08 13.29 -9.17
CA GLN A 86 -6.96 11.99 -8.51
C GLN A 86 -6.08 11.03 -9.34
N LYS A 87 -6.26 11.01 -10.67
CA LYS A 87 -5.39 10.22 -11.57
C LYS A 87 -3.94 10.65 -11.47
N ASP A 88 -3.67 11.94 -11.50
CA ASP A 88 -2.31 12.48 -11.45
C ASP A 88 -1.63 12.04 -10.15
N LEU A 89 -2.31 12.16 -9.00
CA LEU A 89 -1.76 11.71 -7.72
C LEU A 89 -1.53 10.20 -7.66
N LEU A 90 -2.50 9.40 -8.09
CA LEU A 90 -2.34 7.94 -8.10
C LEU A 90 -1.23 7.51 -9.09
N ASN A 91 -1.02 8.23 -10.19
CA ASN A 91 0.10 8.00 -11.08
C ASN A 91 1.45 8.39 -10.44
N HIS A 92 1.51 9.44 -9.61
CA HIS A 92 2.70 9.73 -8.81
C HIS A 92 3.02 8.60 -7.84
N MET A 93 2.01 8.02 -7.19
CA MET A 93 2.21 6.85 -6.31
C MET A 93 2.72 5.64 -7.10
N ARG A 94 2.16 5.36 -8.27
CA ARG A 94 2.57 4.24 -9.14
C ARG A 94 4.01 4.40 -9.63
N GLU A 95 4.41 5.60 -10.03
CA GLU A 95 5.80 5.89 -10.39
C GLU A 95 6.74 5.71 -9.20
N THR A 96 6.34 6.16 -8.00
CA THR A 96 7.10 5.97 -6.77
C THR A 96 7.24 4.49 -6.41
N LEU A 97 6.18 3.70 -6.59
CA LEU A 97 6.22 2.24 -6.39
C LEU A 97 7.22 1.61 -7.36
N ARG A 98 7.21 2.00 -8.64
CA ARG A 98 8.17 1.54 -9.63
C ARG A 98 9.62 1.88 -9.24
N LEU A 99 9.88 3.13 -8.86
CA LEU A 99 11.22 3.58 -8.43
C LEU A 99 11.72 2.83 -7.19
N THR A 100 10.84 2.57 -6.23
CA THR A 100 11.17 1.81 -5.01
C THR A 100 11.43 0.33 -5.33
N LYS A 101 10.58 -0.28 -6.17
CA LYS A 101 10.77 -1.66 -6.68
C LYS A 101 12.10 -1.83 -7.39
N ASP A 102 12.52 -0.88 -8.22
CA ASP A 102 13.77 -0.94 -8.97
C ASP A 102 15.01 -1.01 -8.05
N MET A 103 14.87 -0.58 -6.79
CA MET A 103 15.90 -0.70 -5.76
C MET A 103 15.93 -2.07 -5.06
N LEU A 104 14.93 -2.92 -5.24
CA LEU A 104 14.86 -4.22 -4.58
C LEU A 104 15.80 -5.24 -5.25
N LYS A 105 17.06 -5.18 -4.88
CA LYS A 105 18.13 -6.07 -5.38
C LYS A 105 19.01 -6.52 -4.22
N PRO A 106 19.60 -7.74 -4.29
CA PRO A 106 20.52 -8.18 -3.26
C PRO A 106 21.71 -7.22 -3.14
N GLY A 107 22.16 -6.98 -1.90
CA GLY A 107 23.24 -6.06 -1.57
C GLY A 107 22.83 -4.60 -1.40
N MET A 108 21.62 -4.21 -1.79
CA MET A 108 21.10 -2.86 -1.50
C MET A 108 20.80 -2.72 -0.01
N ARG A 109 21.10 -1.56 0.55
CA ARG A 109 20.85 -1.29 1.98
C ARG A 109 19.43 -0.79 2.20
N GLY A 110 18.79 -1.21 3.29
CA GLY A 110 17.43 -0.82 3.65
C GLY A 110 17.19 0.69 3.71
N ILE A 111 18.24 1.47 4.08
CA ILE A 111 18.21 2.94 4.10
C ILE A 111 18.13 3.56 2.69
N GLU A 112 18.49 2.84 1.64
CA GLU A 112 18.58 3.36 0.27
C GLU A 112 17.30 3.12 -0.53
N ILE A 113 16.46 2.17 -0.11
CA ILE A 113 15.38 1.61 -0.91
C ILE A 113 14.33 2.65 -1.32
N ASP A 114 13.94 3.54 -0.43
CA ASP A 114 12.90 4.54 -0.74
C ASP A 114 13.47 5.91 -1.20
N VAL A 115 14.79 6.06 -1.26
CA VAL A 115 15.45 7.32 -1.62
C VAL A 115 15.01 7.85 -3.01
N PRO A 116 14.96 7.04 -4.08
CA PRO A 116 14.51 7.54 -5.38
C PRO A 116 13.04 7.99 -5.36
N GLY A 117 12.18 7.26 -4.67
CA GLY A 117 10.77 7.60 -4.49
C GLY A 117 10.58 8.90 -3.70
N ARG A 118 11.33 9.10 -2.62
CA ARG A 118 11.30 10.35 -1.84
C ARG A 118 11.74 11.55 -2.67
N LYS A 119 12.83 11.45 -3.43
CA LYS A 119 13.28 12.49 -4.36
C LYS A 119 12.24 12.80 -5.44
N TYR A 120 11.53 11.78 -5.90
CA TYR A 120 10.44 11.96 -6.85
C TYR A 120 9.28 12.74 -6.21
N TYR A 121 8.86 12.41 -5.01
CA TYR A 121 7.83 13.15 -4.26
C TYR A 121 8.25 14.60 -3.98
N GLU A 122 9.49 14.82 -3.58
CA GLU A 122 10.06 16.16 -3.39
C GLU A 122 9.90 17.03 -4.65
N LYS A 123 10.31 16.49 -5.79
CA LYS A 123 10.20 17.18 -7.10
C LYS A 123 8.75 17.55 -7.47
N HIS A 124 7.77 16.79 -6.97
CA HIS A 124 6.35 16.99 -7.28
C HIS A 124 5.56 17.65 -6.15
N GLY A 125 6.23 18.18 -5.12
CA GLY A 125 5.59 18.89 -4.00
C GLY A 125 4.78 17.98 -3.07
N LEU A 126 5.14 16.69 -2.99
CA LEU A 126 4.46 15.68 -2.18
C LEU A 126 5.25 15.27 -0.94
N ALA A 127 6.45 15.83 -0.71
CA ALA A 127 7.34 15.42 0.39
C ALA A 127 6.72 15.58 1.78
N ASP A 128 5.93 16.63 1.99
CA ASP A 128 5.28 16.91 3.27
C ASP A 128 4.21 15.87 3.67
N TYR A 129 3.81 15.02 2.74
CA TYR A 129 2.80 13.98 2.96
C TYR A 129 3.39 12.59 3.20
N ILE A 130 4.73 12.46 3.23
CA ILE A 130 5.44 11.21 3.55
C ILE A 130 5.54 11.07 5.07
N VAL A 131 4.89 10.08 5.64
CA VAL A 131 4.92 9.84 7.10
C VAL A 131 5.60 8.52 7.49
N CYS A 132 5.85 7.63 6.54
CA CYS A 132 6.52 6.34 6.75
C CYS A 132 7.44 5.99 5.57
N PRO A 133 8.35 5.02 5.72
CA PRO A 133 9.10 4.45 4.60
C PRO A 133 8.18 3.84 3.54
N PHE A 134 8.62 3.84 2.27
CA PHE A 134 7.89 3.23 1.17
C PHE A 134 8.12 1.72 1.04
N ALA A 135 8.81 1.11 1.99
CA ALA A 135 9.00 -0.32 2.04
C ALA A 135 9.07 -0.82 3.49
N HIS A 136 8.66 -2.08 3.70
CA HIS A 136 8.85 -2.81 4.95
C HIS A 136 8.98 -4.31 4.71
N SER A 137 9.62 -5.02 5.65
CA SER A 137 9.64 -6.49 5.63
C SER A 137 8.28 -7.05 6.02
N ILE A 138 7.98 -8.24 5.55
CA ILE A 138 6.75 -8.97 5.87
C ILE A 138 7.06 -10.46 6.11
N GLY A 139 6.33 -11.07 7.03
CA GLY A 139 6.49 -12.47 7.38
C GLY A 139 5.38 -12.94 8.32
N LEU A 140 5.67 -13.19 9.58
CA LEU A 140 4.65 -13.53 10.59
C LEU A 140 3.84 -12.29 10.99
N MET A 141 4.44 -11.10 10.90
CA MET A 141 3.74 -9.84 11.04
C MET A 141 3.63 -9.14 9.69
N GLU A 142 2.65 -8.26 9.57
CA GLU A 142 2.47 -7.45 8.36
C GLU A 142 3.64 -6.50 8.15
N ALA A 143 4.17 -5.90 9.23
CA ALA A 143 5.42 -5.17 9.24
C ALA A 143 6.31 -5.72 10.35
N GLU A 144 7.50 -6.22 10.01
CA GLU A 144 8.44 -6.81 10.95
C GLU A 144 9.88 -6.39 10.66
N ALA A 145 10.79 -6.69 11.60
CA ALA A 145 12.22 -6.47 11.39
C ALA A 145 12.76 -7.37 10.24
N PRO A 146 13.76 -6.89 9.50
CA PRO A 146 14.42 -5.59 9.63
C PRO A 146 13.56 -4.44 9.08
N PHE A 147 13.64 -3.27 9.75
CA PHE A 147 12.85 -2.10 9.36
C PHE A 147 13.63 -1.20 8.40
N PHE A 148 12.96 -0.76 7.35
CA PHE A 148 13.45 0.17 6.33
C PHE A 148 13.45 1.63 6.82
N GLY A 149 14.01 2.52 6.02
CA GLY A 149 14.07 3.95 6.30
C GLY A 149 15.39 4.38 6.97
N PRO A 150 15.44 5.54 7.63
CA PRO A 150 16.69 6.17 8.09
C PRO A 150 17.56 5.32 9.02
N ASN A 151 16.96 4.35 9.71
CA ASN A 151 17.65 3.42 10.61
C ASN A 151 17.81 2.01 9.99
N GLY A 152 17.53 1.85 8.72
CA GLY A 152 17.56 0.56 8.01
C GLY A 152 18.98 0.13 7.64
N ASP A 153 19.84 -0.10 8.63
CA ASP A 153 21.22 -0.53 8.42
C ASP A 153 21.33 -2.06 8.29
N PHE A 154 20.80 -2.58 7.18
CA PHE A 154 20.91 -3.98 6.80
C PHE A 154 20.97 -4.08 5.28
N GLU A 155 21.45 -5.19 4.76
CA GLU A 155 21.46 -5.48 3.32
C GLU A 155 20.33 -6.41 2.94
N LEU A 156 19.73 -6.17 1.76
CA LEU A 156 18.79 -7.11 1.16
C LEU A 156 19.52 -8.38 0.74
N VAL A 157 18.99 -9.53 1.14
CA VAL A 157 19.51 -10.84 0.73
C VAL A 157 18.42 -11.66 0.03
N PRO A 158 18.80 -12.58 -0.86
CA PRO A 158 17.85 -13.47 -1.52
C PRO A 158 16.97 -14.21 -0.51
N GLY A 159 15.67 -14.34 -0.82
CA GLY A 159 14.66 -14.94 0.05
C GLY A 159 13.93 -13.95 0.97
N MET A 160 14.41 -12.71 1.12
CA MET A 160 13.66 -11.70 1.87
C MET A 160 12.33 -11.37 1.18
N ALA A 161 11.26 -11.25 1.99
CA ALA A 161 9.97 -10.80 1.58
C ALA A 161 9.80 -9.31 1.94
N VAL A 162 9.51 -8.49 0.95
CA VAL A 162 9.44 -7.03 1.09
C VAL A 162 8.14 -6.51 0.49
N MET A 163 7.40 -5.72 1.26
CA MET A 163 6.29 -4.92 0.74
C MET A 163 6.80 -3.58 0.25
N VAL A 164 6.31 -3.14 -0.90
CA VAL A 164 6.40 -1.74 -1.34
C VAL A 164 5.05 -1.12 -1.06
N ASP A 165 5.00 -0.27 -0.05
CA ASP A 165 3.83 0.44 0.48
C ASP A 165 4.00 1.95 0.24
N VAL A 166 3.60 2.40 -0.93
CA VAL A 166 3.64 3.82 -1.26
C VAL A 166 2.38 4.50 -0.78
N SER A 167 2.58 5.50 0.05
CA SER A 167 1.49 6.22 0.68
C SER A 167 1.76 7.73 0.71
N PHE A 168 0.69 8.49 0.89
CA PHE A 168 0.71 9.90 1.26
C PHE A 168 -0.41 10.16 2.25
N PHE A 169 -0.20 11.06 3.22
CA PHE A 169 -1.18 11.36 4.26
C PHE A 169 -1.21 12.85 4.59
N GLY A 170 -2.42 13.36 4.85
CA GLY A 170 -2.61 14.75 5.26
C GLY A 170 -2.75 15.74 4.11
N HIS A 171 -2.86 15.30 2.87
CA HIS A 171 -3.11 16.21 1.74
C HIS A 171 -4.45 16.94 1.94
N PRO A 172 -4.51 18.28 1.76
CA PRO A 172 -5.68 19.09 2.11
C PRO A 172 -6.96 18.70 1.37
N GLU A 173 -6.85 18.29 0.11
CA GLU A 173 -8.01 17.96 -0.71
C GLU A 173 -8.21 16.45 -0.91
N LEU A 174 -7.14 15.70 -1.12
CA LEU A 174 -7.18 14.27 -1.44
C LEU A 174 -7.01 13.39 -0.19
N HIS A 175 -6.76 14.03 0.95
CA HIS A 175 -6.67 13.46 2.30
C HIS A 175 -5.53 12.46 2.48
N GLY A 176 -5.60 11.29 1.89
CA GLY A 176 -4.57 10.27 1.96
C GLY A 176 -4.85 9.12 1.01
N GLY A 177 -3.84 8.29 0.82
CA GLY A 177 -3.93 7.10 -0.02
C GLY A 177 -2.76 6.17 0.18
N ARG A 178 -2.93 4.94 -0.25
CA ARG A 178 -1.95 3.84 -0.22
C ARG A 178 -2.09 3.01 -1.47
N ILE A 179 -0.96 2.55 -2.01
CA ILE A 179 -0.89 1.42 -2.92
C ILE A 179 0.22 0.49 -2.42
N GLU A 180 -0.07 -0.81 -2.33
CA GLU A 180 0.82 -1.74 -1.66
C GLU A 180 0.80 -3.11 -2.34
N THR A 181 1.99 -3.64 -2.64
CA THR A 181 2.19 -5.00 -3.16
C THR A 181 3.55 -5.55 -2.77
N GLY A 182 3.69 -6.87 -2.73
CA GLY A 182 4.87 -7.56 -2.21
C GLY A 182 5.77 -8.16 -3.27
N TYR A 183 7.05 -8.29 -2.90
CA TYR A 183 8.13 -8.85 -3.70
C TYR A 183 9.00 -9.80 -2.87
N ILE A 184 9.58 -10.80 -3.55
CA ILE A 184 10.64 -11.64 -2.98
C ILE A 184 11.95 -11.25 -3.61
N ILE A 185 12.98 -11.01 -2.82
CA ILE A 185 14.33 -10.75 -3.32
C ILE A 185 14.91 -12.05 -3.89
N THR A 186 15.41 -11.99 -5.12
CA THR A 186 16.05 -13.09 -5.83
C THR A 186 17.56 -12.89 -5.87
N GLU A 187 18.30 -13.80 -6.48
CA GLU A 187 19.77 -13.68 -6.65
C GLU A 187 20.18 -12.48 -7.51
N THR A 188 19.28 -11.94 -8.35
CA THR A 188 19.62 -10.90 -9.32
C THR A 188 18.71 -9.67 -9.28
N GLY A 189 17.68 -9.66 -8.42
CA GLY A 189 16.69 -8.58 -8.34
C GLY A 189 15.54 -8.93 -7.42
N CYS A 190 14.31 -8.76 -7.88
CA CYS A 190 13.10 -9.19 -7.15
C CYS A 190 12.04 -9.74 -8.10
N GLU A 191 11.16 -10.58 -7.56
CA GLU A 191 9.97 -11.07 -8.26
C GLU A 191 8.70 -10.75 -7.47
N PRO A 192 7.59 -10.44 -8.13
CA PRO A 192 6.35 -10.08 -7.44
C PRO A 192 5.69 -11.29 -6.79
N MET A 193 5.23 -11.16 -5.54
CA MET A 193 4.39 -12.16 -4.88
C MET A 193 3.06 -12.34 -5.61
N SER A 194 2.55 -11.28 -6.24
CA SER A 194 1.36 -11.30 -7.09
C SER A 194 1.63 -10.62 -8.43
N PRO A 195 1.91 -11.40 -9.50
CA PRO A 195 2.12 -10.83 -10.84
C PRO A 195 0.94 -10.00 -11.37
N LYS A 196 -0.28 -10.32 -10.94
CA LYS A 196 -1.47 -9.55 -11.33
C LYS A 196 -1.51 -8.16 -10.70
N LEU A 197 -1.16 -8.05 -9.40
CA LEU A 197 -1.09 -6.77 -8.71
C LEU A 197 0.08 -5.93 -9.22
N ASP A 198 1.25 -6.54 -9.43
CA ASP A 198 2.39 -5.85 -10.00
C ASP A 198 2.02 -5.24 -11.36
N LYS A 199 1.45 -6.03 -12.27
CA LYS A 199 0.99 -5.52 -13.57
C LYS A 199 -0.04 -4.39 -13.43
N TYR A 200 -0.98 -4.51 -12.50
CA TYR A 200 -1.99 -3.49 -12.25
C TYR A 200 -1.37 -2.17 -11.80
N PHE A 201 -0.45 -2.20 -10.84
CA PHE A 201 0.21 -0.98 -10.34
C PHE A 201 1.27 -0.42 -11.29
N MET A 202 1.88 -1.24 -12.16
CA MET A 202 2.82 -0.77 -13.17
C MET A 202 2.13 -0.13 -14.39
N THR A 203 0.81 -0.17 -14.48
CA THR A 203 0.04 0.46 -15.57
C THR A 203 -0.46 1.82 -15.12
N ALA A 204 -0.20 2.87 -15.91
CA ALA A 204 -0.75 4.22 -15.66
C ALA A 204 -2.29 4.24 -15.75
N LEU A 205 -2.93 5.18 -15.03
CA LEU A 205 -4.39 5.38 -14.97
C LEU A 205 -4.89 6.32 -16.09
#